data_c7398f38f490b40c76b50c792668cb0f
#
_entry.id   c7398f38f490b40c76b50c792668cb0f
#
_cell.length_a   1.000
_cell.length_b   1.000
_cell.length_c   1.000
_cell.angle_alpha   90.00
_cell.angle_beta   90.00
_cell.angle_gamma   90.00
#
_symmetry.space_group_name_H-M   'P 1'
#
loop_
_entity.id
_entity.type
_entity.pdbx_description
1 polymer ?
#
loop_
_entity_poly.entity_id
_entity_poly.type
_entity_poly.pdbx_seq_one_letter_code
_entity_poly.pdbx_strand_id
1 'polypeptide(L)'
;LTALTVGALYCFYKWYEKGLKGIPWLAILLMSCGTLTKGPVGTIIPCLVVGIFLLLRGVNFFKAFLLLSAWAILSLILPFCWYVAAYQQGGEEFLALVMEENLGRMTNTMSYDSCVNPWHYNFVTLFAGYVPWTLLVVLSLFSLTYHKFSIQPAAWWKRFTTWIKNMDPVDLFSFTSIVV
;
A
#
# COMPACT_ATOMS: atom_id res chain seq x y z
N LEU A 1 -12.34 -1.21 1.39
CA LEU A 1 -10.99 -0.68 1.35
C LEU A 1 -10.43 -0.64 -0.07
N THR A 2 -10.38 -1.78 -0.79
CA THR A 2 -9.73 -1.90 -2.12
C THR A 2 -10.23 -0.85 -3.12
N ALA A 3 -11.56 -0.66 -3.25
CA ALA A 3 -12.11 0.34 -4.16
C ALA A 3 -11.66 1.77 -3.79
N LEU A 4 -11.60 2.10 -2.50
CA LEU A 4 -11.14 3.40 -2.01
C LEU A 4 -9.65 3.61 -2.30
N THR A 5 -8.84 2.58 -2.08
CA THR A 5 -7.40 2.61 -2.39
C THR A 5 -7.15 2.80 -3.88
N VAL A 6 -7.81 2.01 -4.75
CA VAL A 6 -7.67 2.13 -6.20
C VAL A 6 -8.14 3.51 -6.70
N GLY A 7 -9.27 4.01 -6.16
CA GLY A 7 -9.75 5.35 -6.48
C GLY A 7 -8.78 6.45 -6.05
N ALA A 8 -8.18 6.34 -4.85
CA ALA A 8 -7.17 7.27 -4.37
C ALA A 8 -5.92 7.26 -5.27
N LEU A 9 -5.43 6.08 -5.64
CA LEU A 9 -4.31 5.92 -6.56
C LEU A 9 -4.59 6.56 -7.92
N TYR A 10 -5.77 6.31 -8.50
CA TYR A 10 -6.16 6.93 -9.75
C TYR A 10 -6.16 8.47 -9.67
N CYS A 11 -6.69 9.02 -8.57
CA CYS A 11 -6.71 10.48 -8.36
C CYS A 11 -5.30 11.06 -8.18
N PHE A 12 -4.39 10.34 -7.51
CA PHE A 12 -2.99 10.73 -7.39
C PHE A 12 -2.26 10.66 -8.73
N TYR A 13 -2.55 9.65 -9.54
CA TYR A 13 -1.99 9.58 -10.90
C TYR A 13 -2.43 10.78 -11.74
N LYS A 14 -3.71 11.15 -11.71
CA LYS A 14 -4.23 12.36 -12.36
C LYS A 14 -3.60 13.65 -11.82
N TRP A 15 -3.31 13.70 -10.54
CA TRP A 15 -2.58 14.82 -9.93
C TRP A 15 -1.12 14.90 -10.43
N TYR A 16 -0.47 13.74 -10.60
CA TYR A 16 0.86 13.67 -11.20
C TYR A 16 0.85 14.16 -12.65
N GLU A 17 -0.12 13.76 -13.48
CA GLU A 17 -0.28 14.26 -14.87
C GLU A 17 -0.42 15.80 -14.93
N LYS A 18 -1.04 16.42 -13.95
CA LYS A 18 -1.14 17.88 -13.80
C LYS A 18 0.17 18.55 -13.33
N GLY A 19 1.27 17.83 -13.28
CA GLY A 19 2.57 18.34 -12.87
C GLY A 19 2.69 18.62 -11.36
N LEU A 20 2.00 17.86 -10.52
CA LEU A 20 1.98 17.99 -9.05
C LEU A 20 1.42 19.34 -8.59
N LYS A 21 0.56 19.97 -9.39
CA LYS A 21 -0.07 21.25 -9.08
C LYS A 21 -1.44 21.06 -8.45
N GLY A 22 -1.74 21.91 -7.46
CA GLY A 22 -3.02 21.87 -6.76
C GLY A 22 -3.13 20.76 -5.72
N ILE A 23 -4.27 20.73 -5.03
CA ILE A 23 -4.57 19.79 -3.95
C ILE A 23 -5.44 18.66 -4.51
N PRO A 24 -5.06 17.39 -4.36
CA PRO A 24 -5.86 16.27 -4.83
C PRO A 24 -6.98 15.91 -3.83
N TRP A 25 -7.97 16.81 -3.68
CA TRP A 25 -9.05 16.68 -2.69
C TRP A 25 -9.74 15.33 -2.70
N LEU A 26 -10.04 14.81 -3.89
CA LEU A 26 -10.72 13.53 -4.02
C LEU A 26 -9.85 12.35 -3.52
N ALA A 27 -8.54 12.39 -3.79
CA ALA A 27 -7.62 11.38 -3.26
C ALA A 27 -7.56 11.44 -1.73
N ILE A 28 -7.48 12.64 -1.16
CA ILE A 28 -7.47 12.86 0.29
C ILE A 28 -8.75 12.33 0.94
N LEU A 29 -9.91 12.62 0.34
CA LEU A 29 -11.20 12.14 0.82
C LEU A 29 -11.30 10.59 0.76
N LEU A 30 -10.84 9.99 -0.34
CA LEU A 30 -10.83 8.53 -0.48
C LEU A 30 -9.88 7.85 0.51
N MET A 31 -8.70 8.46 0.79
CA MET A 31 -7.79 8.00 1.83
C MET A 31 -8.43 8.12 3.23
N SER A 32 -9.11 9.23 3.51
CA SER A 32 -9.84 9.42 4.78
C SER A 32 -10.89 8.35 4.99
N CYS A 33 -11.71 8.07 3.98
CA CYS A 33 -12.70 6.98 4.02
C CYS A 33 -12.03 5.61 4.16
N GLY A 34 -10.90 5.39 3.49
CA GLY A 34 -10.10 4.17 3.61
C GLY A 34 -9.59 3.96 5.04
N THR A 35 -9.13 5.03 5.68
CA THR A 35 -8.66 5.00 7.08
C THR A 35 -9.80 4.71 8.05
N LEU A 36 -11.00 5.23 7.81
CA LEU A 36 -12.18 4.89 8.61
C LEU A 36 -12.60 3.43 8.50
N THR A 37 -12.30 2.75 7.36
CA THR A 37 -12.69 1.35 7.17
C THR A 37 -11.72 0.35 7.79
N LYS A 38 -10.43 0.61 7.79
CA LYS A 38 -9.39 -0.35 8.24
C LYS A 38 -8.21 0.29 8.98
N GLY A 39 -8.40 1.51 9.50
CA GLY A 39 -7.35 2.24 10.22
C GLY A 39 -6.25 2.80 9.30
N PRO A 40 -5.05 3.08 9.84
CA PRO A 40 -3.98 3.83 9.16
C PRO A 40 -3.53 3.26 7.80
N VAL A 41 -3.77 1.97 7.58
CA VAL A 41 -3.44 1.26 6.33
C VAL A 41 -4.08 1.93 5.11
N GLY A 42 -5.29 2.51 5.27
CA GLY A 42 -5.98 3.23 4.20
C GLY A 42 -5.24 4.47 3.69
N THR A 43 -4.39 5.09 4.50
CA THR A 43 -3.53 6.22 4.11
C THR A 43 -2.12 5.76 3.75
N ILE A 44 -1.55 4.79 4.46
CA ILE A 44 -0.16 4.35 4.28
C ILE A 44 0.06 3.74 2.90
N ILE A 45 -0.83 2.83 2.46
CA ILE A 45 -0.66 2.14 1.17
C ILE A 45 -0.65 3.13 -0.02
N PRO A 46 -1.64 4.02 -0.22
CA PRO A 46 -1.58 4.98 -1.32
C PRO A 46 -0.35 5.88 -1.26
N CYS A 47 0.04 6.35 -0.07
CA CYS A 47 1.23 7.19 0.09
C CYS A 47 2.52 6.43 -0.27
N LEU A 48 2.66 5.16 0.11
CA LEU A 48 3.80 4.31 -0.25
C LEU A 48 3.91 4.12 -1.76
N VAL A 49 2.83 3.69 -2.41
CA VAL A 49 2.78 3.47 -3.86
C VAL A 49 3.17 4.74 -4.61
N VAL A 50 2.52 5.87 -4.29
CA VAL A 50 2.76 7.15 -4.96
C VAL A 50 4.17 7.67 -4.64
N GLY A 51 4.65 7.47 -3.41
CA GLY A 51 6.01 7.84 -3.00
C GLY A 51 7.07 7.12 -3.82
N ILE A 52 6.98 5.80 -3.92
CA ILE A 52 7.90 4.99 -4.73
C ILE A 52 7.84 5.41 -6.20
N PHE A 53 6.63 5.58 -6.74
CA PHE A 53 6.43 6.03 -8.12
C PHE A 53 7.10 7.39 -8.38
N LEU A 54 6.90 8.39 -7.53
CA LEU A 54 7.50 9.72 -7.68
C LEU A 54 9.03 9.67 -7.61
N LEU A 55 9.59 8.83 -6.73
CA LEU A 55 11.04 8.61 -6.63
C LEU A 55 11.59 7.97 -7.91
N LEU A 56 10.92 6.95 -8.45
CA LEU A 56 11.32 6.30 -9.70
C LEU A 56 11.25 7.26 -10.90
N ARG A 57 10.35 8.26 -10.84
CA ARG A 57 10.26 9.33 -11.85
C ARG A 57 11.27 10.47 -11.62
N GLY A 58 12.15 10.36 -10.63
CA GLY A 58 13.23 11.34 -10.37
C GLY A 58 12.76 12.62 -9.67
N VAL A 59 11.60 12.60 -9.04
CA VAL A 59 11.18 13.71 -8.17
C VAL A 59 12.04 13.72 -6.92
N ASN A 60 12.50 14.91 -6.49
CA ASN A 60 13.31 15.03 -5.27
C ASN A 60 12.61 14.41 -4.07
N PHE A 61 13.35 13.56 -3.34
CA PHE A 61 12.85 12.85 -2.16
C PHE A 61 12.15 13.79 -1.16
N PHE A 62 12.79 14.89 -0.78
CA PHE A 62 12.22 15.86 0.17
C PHE A 62 10.91 16.46 -0.33
N LYS A 63 10.82 16.79 -1.62
CA LYS A 63 9.58 17.32 -2.21
C LYS A 63 8.46 16.29 -2.20
N ALA A 64 8.75 15.07 -2.61
CA ALA A 64 7.76 13.97 -2.60
C ALA A 64 7.30 13.66 -1.17
N PHE A 65 8.23 13.54 -0.24
CA PHE A 65 7.95 13.28 1.17
C PHE A 65 7.09 14.38 1.81
N LEU A 66 7.44 15.65 1.59
CA LEU A 66 6.73 16.79 2.19
C LEU A 66 5.29 16.90 1.65
N LEU A 67 5.11 16.70 0.33
CA LEU A 67 3.78 16.73 -0.29
C LEU A 67 2.93 15.56 0.21
N LEU A 68 3.46 14.33 0.20
CA LEU A 68 2.69 13.17 0.63
C LEU A 68 2.39 13.20 2.13
N SER A 69 3.33 13.68 2.96
CA SER A 69 3.07 13.89 4.39
C SER A 69 1.97 14.92 4.63
N ALA A 70 1.96 16.02 3.89
CA ALA A 70 0.89 17.01 3.98
C ALA A 70 -0.48 16.41 3.61
N TRP A 71 -0.56 15.64 2.53
CA TRP A 71 -1.81 15.00 2.12
C TRP A 71 -2.22 13.87 3.07
N ALA A 72 -1.26 13.13 3.63
CA ALA A 72 -1.53 12.12 4.66
C ALA A 72 -2.11 12.78 5.92
N ILE A 73 -1.50 13.85 6.42
CA ILE A 73 -2.01 14.59 7.60
C ILE A 73 -3.41 15.12 7.32
N LEU A 74 -3.63 15.70 6.15
CA LEU A 74 -4.94 16.22 5.76
C LEU A 74 -6.01 15.12 5.69
N SER A 75 -5.63 13.91 5.25
CA SER A 75 -6.54 12.76 5.20
C SER A 75 -6.91 12.22 6.58
N LEU A 76 -6.10 12.47 7.60
CA LEU A 76 -6.38 12.02 8.97
C LEU A 76 -7.34 12.93 9.73
N ILE A 77 -7.63 14.15 9.23
CA ILE A 77 -8.52 15.09 9.92
C ILE A 77 -9.93 14.51 10.07
N LEU A 78 -10.49 13.96 9.01
CA LEU A 78 -11.85 13.40 9.05
C LEU A 78 -11.95 12.18 10.00
N PRO A 79 -11.05 11.17 9.92
CA PRO A 79 -10.99 10.10 10.91
C PRO A 79 -10.81 10.61 12.34
N PHE A 80 -9.95 11.58 12.55
CA PHE A 80 -9.71 12.17 13.88
C PHE A 80 -11.00 12.79 14.44
N CYS A 81 -11.70 13.61 13.67
CA CYS A 81 -12.98 14.19 14.08
C CYS A 81 -14.00 13.12 14.45
N TRP A 82 -14.05 12.03 13.65
CA TRP A 82 -14.94 10.91 13.93
C TRP A 82 -14.57 10.19 15.22
N TYR A 83 -13.28 9.91 15.47
CA TYR A 83 -12.81 9.27 16.69
C TYR A 83 -13.09 10.13 17.94
N VAL A 84 -12.91 11.46 17.84
CA VAL A 84 -13.25 12.38 18.93
C VAL A 84 -14.75 12.36 19.23
N ALA A 85 -15.60 12.39 18.21
CA ALA A 85 -17.03 12.33 18.41
C ALA A 85 -17.47 10.98 19.00
N ALA A 86 -16.90 9.88 18.56
CA ALA A 86 -17.16 8.54 19.09
C ALA A 86 -16.68 8.40 20.55
N TYR A 87 -15.53 8.98 20.89
CA TYR A 87 -15.02 9.03 22.27
C TYR A 87 -15.98 9.80 23.22
N GLN A 88 -16.53 10.92 22.75
CA GLN A 88 -17.50 11.68 23.55
C GLN A 88 -18.77 10.88 23.88
N GLN A 89 -19.13 9.89 23.05
CA GLN A 89 -20.30 9.03 23.27
C GLN A 89 -19.96 7.75 24.03
N GLY A 90 -18.81 7.13 23.76
CA GLY A 90 -18.44 5.82 24.30
C GLY A 90 -17.43 5.84 25.44
N GLY A 91 -16.84 7.01 25.74
CA GLY A 91 -15.92 7.18 26.87
C GLY A 91 -14.66 6.32 26.80
N GLU A 92 -14.18 5.92 27.96
CA GLU A 92 -12.93 5.12 28.09
C GLU A 92 -13.07 3.69 27.51
N GLU A 93 -14.28 3.11 27.52
CA GLU A 93 -14.53 1.79 26.96
C GLU A 93 -14.30 1.77 25.44
N PHE A 94 -14.74 2.83 24.75
CA PHE A 94 -14.49 2.99 23.33
C PHE A 94 -12.99 3.12 23.02
N LEU A 95 -12.26 3.91 23.83
CA LEU A 95 -10.82 4.08 23.66
C LEU A 95 -10.06 2.75 23.86
N ALA A 96 -10.42 1.98 24.88
CA ALA A 96 -9.85 0.68 25.15
C ALA A 96 -10.05 -0.28 23.96
N LEU A 97 -11.26 -0.29 23.39
CA LEU A 97 -11.62 -1.13 22.23
C LEU A 97 -10.84 -0.72 20.97
N VAL A 98 -10.70 0.57 20.71
CA VAL A 98 -9.90 1.09 19.58
C VAL A 98 -8.42 0.75 19.73
N MET A 99 -7.88 0.87 20.95
CA MET A 99 -6.49 0.50 21.23
C MET A 99 -6.26 -1.00 21.06
N GLU A 100 -7.18 -1.83 21.57
CA GLU A 100 -7.12 -3.27 21.40
C GLU A 100 -7.18 -3.70 19.93
N GLU A 101 -8.12 -3.14 19.14
CA GLU A 101 -8.27 -3.46 17.72
C GLU A 101 -7.08 -3.01 16.86
N ASN A 102 -6.45 -1.89 17.16
CA ASN A 102 -5.34 -1.37 16.34
C ASN A 102 -3.96 -1.83 16.85
N LEU A 103 -3.70 -1.73 18.16
CA LEU A 103 -2.41 -2.09 18.75
C LEU A 103 -2.39 -3.54 19.23
N GLY A 104 -3.48 -4.04 19.81
CA GLY A 104 -3.56 -5.43 20.30
C GLY A 104 -3.34 -6.45 19.20
N ARG A 105 -3.80 -6.18 17.97
CA ARG A 105 -3.51 -7.02 16.79
C ARG A 105 -2.03 -7.01 16.40
N MET A 106 -1.34 -5.90 16.57
CA MET A 106 0.10 -5.79 16.27
C MET A 106 0.97 -6.44 17.35
N THR A 107 0.53 -6.38 18.61
CA THR A 107 1.28 -6.89 19.78
C THR A 107 0.85 -8.27 20.21
N ASN A 108 -0.18 -8.87 19.59
CA ASN A 108 -0.79 -10.15 20.00
C ASN A 108 -1.31 -10.16 21.46
N THR A 109 -1.76 -9.01 21.96
CA THR A 109 -2.28 -8.82 23.33
C THR A 109 -3.79 -8.64 23.35
N MET A 110 -4.52 -9.40 22.53
CA MET A 110 -5.98 -9.31 22.46
C MET A 110 -6.62 -10.07 23.62
N SER A 111 -7.71 -9.51 24.17
CA SER A 111 -8.50 -10.13 25.26
C SER A 111 -9.35 -11.30 24.78
N TYR A 112 -9.57 -11.46 23.47
CA TYR A 112 -10.30 -12.58 22.87
C TYR A 112 -9.39 -13.44 22.01
N ASP A 113 -9.70 -14.75 21.94
CA ASP A 113 -8.96 -15.71 21.12
C ASP A 113 -8.96 -15.30 19.64
N SER A 114 -7.95 -14.55 19.24
CA SER A 114 -7.60 -14.45 17.84
C SER A 114 -6.96 -15.77 17.44
N CYS A 115 -7.50 -16.44 16.41
CA CYS A 115 -6.86 -17.65 15.87
C CYS A 115 -5.39 -17.34 15.54
N VAL A 116 -4.49 -17.65 16.46
CA VAL A 116 -3.04 -17.50 16.25
C VAL A 116 -2.62 -18.63 15.33
N ASN A 117 -2.71 -18.36 14.04
CA ASN A 117 -2.23 -19.30 13.05
C ASN A 117 -0.70 -19.27 13.02
N PRO A 118 -0.03 -20.42 12.88
CA PRO A 118 1.42 -20.46 12.78
C PRO A 118 1.89 -19.60 11.59
N TRP A 119 3.10 -19.03 11.70
CA TRP A 119 3.65 -18.07 10.72
C TRP A 119 3.59 -18.54 9.25
N HIS A 120 3.67 -19.86 9.02
CA HIS A 120 3.59 -20.47 7.70
C HIS A 120 2.16 -20.52 7.13
N TYR A 121 1.13 -20.36 7.96
CA TYR A 121 -0.26 -20.42 7.54
C TYR A 121 -0.60 -19.40 6.44
N ASN A 122 -0.09 -18.19 6.56
CA ASN A 122 -0.31 -17.13 5.58
C ASN A 122 0.31 -17.49 4.21
N PHE A 123 1.48 -18.15 4.20
CA PHE A 123 2.10 -18.62 2.97
C PHE A 123 1.28 -19.73 2.32
N VAL A 124 0.85 -20.72 3.11
CA VAL A 124 0.02 -21.81 2.60
C VAL A 124 -1.30 -21.29 2.03
N THR A 125 -1.96 -20.39 2.74
CA THR A 125 -3.23 -19.79 2.32
C THR A 125 -3.05 -18.94 1.05
N LEU A 126 -1.96 -18.19 0.96
CA LEU A 126 -1.62 -17.42 -0.24
C LEU A 126 -1.41 -18.36 -1.44
N PHE A 127 -0.59 -19.38 -1.29
CA PHE A 127 -0.33 -20.35 -2.36
C PHE A 127 -1.58 -21.12 -2.77
N ALA A 128 -2.41 -21.52 -1.83
CA ALA A 128 -3.66 -22.23 -2.09
C ALA A 128 -4.73 -21.31 -2.71
N GLY A 129 -4.83 -20.08 -2.23
CA GLY A 129 -5.83 -19.11 -2.72
C GLY A 129 -5.56 -18.60 -4.12
N TYR A 130 -4.32 -18.64 -4.58
CA TYR A 130 -3.92 -18.20 -5.92
C TYR A 130 -3.76 -19.35 -6.94
N VAL A 131 -4.23 -20.56 -6.64
CA VAL A 131 -4.34 -21.63 -7.65
C VAL A 131 -5.42 -21.21 -8.69
N PRO A 132 -5.15 -21.26 -10.03
CA PRO A 132 -4.05 -21.93 -10.74
C PRO A 132 -2.78 -21.09 -11.00
N TRP A 133 -2.76 -19.80 -10.63
CA TRP A 133 -1.65 -18.90 -10.95
C TRP A 133 -0.33 -19.31 -10.27
N THR A 134 -0.39 -19.82 -9.04
CA THR A 134 0.80 -20.37 -8.35
C THR A 134 1.42 -21.54 -9.11
N LEU A 135 0.61 -22.40 -9.74
CA LEU A 135 1.10 -23.49 -10.60
C LEU A 135 1.88 -22.94 -11.79
N LEU A 136 1.37 -21.88 -12.44
CA LEU A 136 2.04 -21.26 -13.58
C LEU A 136 3.39 -20.64 -13.15
N VAL A 137 3.46 -20.00 -11.98
CA VAL A 137 4.71 -19.46 -11.43
C VAL A 137 5.71 -20.58 -11.16
N VAL A 138 5.28 -21.66 -10.51
CA VAL A 138 6.15 -22.82 -10.21
C VAL A 138 6.66 -23.45 -11.51
N LEU A 139 5.79 -23.68 -12.51
CA LEU A 139 6.18 -24.23 -13.81
C LEU A 139 7.16 -23.30 -14.54
N SER A 140 6.98 -21.98 -14.46
CA SER A 140 7.90 -21.02 -15.07
C SER A 140 9.28 -21.04 -14.40
N LEU A 141 9.33 -21.19 -13.07
CA LEU A 141 10.58 -21.35 -12.32
C LEU A 141 11.31 -22.65 -12.71
N PHE A 142 10.60 -23.77 -12.88
CA PHE A 142 11.17 -25.01 -13.39
C PHE A 142 11.74 -24.84 -14.79
N SER A 143 11.01 -24.17 -15.69
CA SER A 143 11.47 -23.88 -17.04
C SER A 143 12.75 -23.03 -17.06
N LEU A 144 12.83 -22.01 -16.20
CA LEU A 144 14.02 -21.17 -16.04
C LEU A 144 15.24 -21.97 -15.53
N THR A 145 15.02 -22.89 -14.61
CA THR A 145 16.08 -23.76 -14.07
C THR A 145 16.59 -24.73 -15.12
N TYR A 146 15.71 -25.27 -15.97
CA TYR A 146 16.07 -26.21 -17.03
C TYR A 146 16.90 -25.56 -18.16
N HIS A 147 16.67 -24.28 -18.46
CA HIS A 147 17.37 -23.53 -19.51
C HIS A 147 18.72 -22.92 -19.08
N LYS A 148 19.39 -23.41 -18.03
CA LYS A 148 20.71 -22.90 -17.55
C LYS A 148 20.82 -21.37 -17.66
N PHE A 149 19.93 -20.67 -16.99
CA PHE A 149 19.92 -19.21 -16.99
C PHE A 149 21.13 -18.70 -16.18
N SER A 150 22.21 -18.32 -16.89
CA SER A 150 23.34 -17.67 -16.26
C SER A 150 22.95 -16.26 -15.83
N ILE A 151 22.48 -16.14 -14.59
CA ILE A 151 22.12 -14.85 -14.00
C ILE A 151 23.42 -14.17 -13.61
N GLN A 152 23.88 -13.23 -14.44
CA GLN A 152 24.88 -12.24 -14.01
C GLN A 152 24.14 -11.10 -13.28
N PRO A 153 24.22 -11.01 -11.95
CA PRO A 153 23.40 -10.07 -11.17
C PRO A 153 23.63 -8.60 -11.58
N ALA A 154 24.84 -8.25 -11.95
CA ALA A 154 25.18 -6.91 -12.40
C ALA A 154 24.55 -6.53 -13.75
N ALA A 155 24.48 -7.48 -14.70
CA ALA A 155 23.85 -7.27 -15.99
C ALA A 155 22.33 -7.22 -15.87
N TRP A 156 21.74 -8.04 -14.98
CA TRP A 156 20.33 -8.03 -14.69
C TRP A 156 19.89 -6.70 -14.05
N TRP A 157 20.65 -6.20 -13.08
CA TRP A 157 20.37 -4.91 -12.43
C TRP A 157 20.39 -3.75 -13.42
N LYS A 158 21.39 -3.70 -14.32
CA LYS A 158 21.44 -2.70 -15.40
C LYS A 158 20.22 -2.78 -16.32
N ARG A 159 19.84 -3.99 -16.75
CA ARG A 159 18.66 -4.20 -17.60
C ARG A 159 17.38 -3.76 -16.89
N PHE A 160 17.22 -4.11 -15.62
CA PHE A 160 16.07 -3.76 -14.81
C PHE A 160 15.95 -2.24 -14.62
N THR A 161 17.03 -1.55 -14.27
CA THR A 161 17.03 -0.08 -14.12
C THR A 161 16.77 0.64 -15.43
N THR A 162 17.30 0.14 -16.54
CA THR A 162 17.04 0.70 -17.87
C THR A 162 15.59 0.47 -18.29
N TRP A 163 15.04 -0.70 -18.01
CA TRP A 163 13.65 -1.03 -18.28
C TRP A 163 12.69 -0.12 -17.51
N ILE A 164 12.92 0.08 -16.21
CA ILE A 164 12.12 1.01 -15.38
C ILE A 164 12.19 2.45 -15.92
N LYS A 165 13.39 2.92 -16.33
CA LYS A 165 13.57 4.28 -16.87
C LYS A 165 12.83 4.50 -18.19
N ASN A 166 12.74 3.47 -19.02
CA ASN A 166 12.09 3.52 -20.35
C ASN A 166 10.60 3.19 -20.29
N MET A 167 10.07 2.84 -19.12
CA MET A 167 8.65 2.54 -18.95
C MET A 167 7.80 3.81 -19.10
N ASP A 168 6.64 3.68 -19.75
CA ASP A 168 5.64 4.73 -19.76
C ASP A 168 5.15 5.05 -18.35
N PRO A 169 4.77 6.32 -18.07
CA PRO A 169 4.29 6.70 -16.74
C PRO A 169 3.11 5.86 -16.24
N VAL A 170 2.19 5.48 -17.13
CA VAL A 170 1.02 4.64 -16.80
C VAL A 170 1.44 3.25 -16.37
N ASP A 171 2.33 2.62 -17.15
CA ASP A 171 2.81 1.27 -16.90
C ASP A 171 3.63 1.21 -15.61
N LEU A 172 4.50 2.21 -15.39
CA LEU A 172 5.28 2.31 -14.16
C LEU A 172 4.39 2.50 -12.92
N PHE A 173 3.34 3.32 -13.04
CA PHE A 173 2.40 3.52 -11.94
C PHE A 173 1.61 2.24 -11.64
N SER A 174 1.15 1.55 -12.68
CA SER A 174 0.47 0.26 -12.54
C SER A 174 1.38 -0.78 -11.91
N PHE A 175 2.65 -0.86 -12.35
CA PHE A 175 3.65 -1.75 -11.78
C PHE A 175 3.89 -1.47 -10.29
N THR A 176 4.12 -0.21 -9.91
CA THR A 176 4.30 0.16 -8.49
C THR A 176 3.07 -0.14 -7.64
N SER A 177 1.86 0.02 -8.20
CA SER A 177 0.60 -0.29 -7.51
C SER A 177 0.38 -1.78 -7.27
N ILE A 178 1.00 -2.65 -8.09
CA ILE A 178 0.89 -4.11 -7.95
C ILE A 178 1.96 -4.65 -6.99
N VAL A 179 3.16 -4.04 -7.01
CA VAL A 179 4.32 -4.53 -6.22
C VAL A 179 4.24 -4.12 -4.75
N VAL A 180 3.63 -2.97 -4.45
CA VAL A 180 3.44 -2.45 -3.08
C VAL A 180 2.12 -2.91 -2.49
#